data_f51c8cd090032e81fb5b3b6e904de336
#
_entry.id   f51c8cd090032e81fb5b3b6e904de336
#
_cell.length_a   1.000
_cell.length_b   1.000
_cell.length_c   1.000
_cell.angle_alpha   90.00
_cell.angle_beta   90.00
_cell.angle_gamma   90.00
#
_symmetry.space_group_name_H-M   'P 1'
#
loop_
_entity.id
_entity.type
_entity.pdbx_description
1 polymer ?
#
loop_
_entity_poly.entity_id
_entity_poly.type
_entity_poly.pdbx_seq_one_letter_code
_entity_poly.pdbx_strand_id
1 'polypeptide(L)'
;MDLLQTVLGAHDGDAVGELGRKFGLDQGQTAAAVGQLLPALAAGLSRNAAQPGGLEGLLGALAGGGHQRYVDDPSSLADAASVRDGNGILGHILGSKDVSRHVAEKASARTGIGADVLKQMLPLVAALAMGALSKQTTGSRLGSPAAAEPGLLGMLTPLLDSNKDGSMADDVMGMLKKMF
;
A
#
# COMPACT_ATOMS: atom_id res chain seq x y z
N MET A 1 -7.87 -11.55 3.22
CA MET A 1 -6.59 -11.80 2.50
C MET A 1 -5.60 -10.71 2.89
N ASP A 2 -4.39 -11.09 3.21
CA ASP A 2 -3.34 -10.13 3.59
C ASP A 2 -2.84 -9.38 2.33
N LEU A 3 -2.65 -8.06 2.43
CA LEU A 3 -2.11 -7.22 1.35
C LEU A 3 -0.78 -7.77 0.81
N LEU A 4 0.05 -8.32 1.71
CA LEU A 4 1.31 -8.97 1.34
C LEU A 4 1.07 -10.16 0.40
N GLN A 5 0.12 -11.04 0.71
CA GLN A 5 -0.25 -12.18 -0.13
C GLN A 5 -0.78 -11.72 -1.49
N THR A 6 -1.58 -10.65 -1.51
CA THR A 6 -2.12 -10.08 -2.74
C THR A 6 -1.02 -9.50 -3.63
N VAL A 7 -0.05 -8.80 -3.04
CA VAL A 7 1.07 -8.21 -3.80
C VAL A 7 2.05 -9.29 -4.27
N LEU A 8 2.38 -10.26 -3.40
CA LEU A 8 3.28 -11.36 -3.77
C LEU A 8 2.67 -12.31 -4.80
N GLY A 9 1.35 -12.51 -4.77
CA GLY A 9 0.60 -13.32 -5.72
C GLY A 9 0.10 -12.55 -6.95
N ALA A 10 0.37 -11.26 -7.06
CA ALA A 10 -0.06 -10.45 -8.19
C ALA A 10 0.54 -11.00 -9.49
N HIS A 11 -0.32 -11.39 -10.43
CA HIS A 11 0.05 -12.01 -11.70
C HIS A 11 1.00 -13.22 -11.54
N ASP A 12 0.66 -14.16 -10.64
CA ASP A 12 1.46 -15.36 -10.34
C ASP A 12 2.91 -15.05 -9.90
N GLY A 13 3.13 -13.85 -9.32
CA GLY A 13 4.45 -13.39 -8.87
C GLY A 13 5.24 -12.58 -9.91
N ASP A 14 4.72 -12.38 -11.11
CA ASP A 14 5.40 -11.64 -12.17
C ASP A 14 5.74 -10.20 -11.77
N ALA A 15 4.87 -9.54 -11.01
CA ALA A 15 5.12 -8.18 -10.53
C ALA A 15 6.34 -8.10 -9.61
N VAL A 16 6.53 -9.10 -8.75
CA VAL A 16 7.73 -9.23 -7.91
C VAL A 16 8.95 -9.56 -8.75
N GLY A 17 8.79 -10.42 -9.77
CA GLY A 17 9.84 -10.76 -10.74
C GLY A 17 10.33 -9.53 -11.52
N GLU A 18 9.42 -8.66 -11.97
CA GLU A 18 9.79 -7.42 -12.68
C GLU A 18 10.55 -6.45 -11.77
N LEU A 19 10.11 -6.30 -10.51
CA LEU A 19 10.86 -5.53 -9.52
C LEU A 19 12.27 -6.09 -9.34
N GLY A 20 12.41 -7.40 -9.20
CA GLY A 20 13.71 -8.07 -9.06
C GLY A 20 14.62 -7.79 -10.25
N ARG A 21 14.12 -7.97 -11.47
CA ARG A 21 14.88 -7.70 -12.70
C ARG A 21 15.35 -6.25 -12.80
N LYS A 22 14.49 -5.30 -12.44
CA LYS A 22 14.84 -3.87 -12.48
C LYS A 22 15.98 -3.50 -11.54
N PHE A 23 16.08 -4.15 -10.39
CA PHE A 23 17.07 -3.84 -9.36
C PHE A 23 18.19 -4.86 -9.25
N GLY A 24 18.22 -5.87 -10.13
CA GLY A 24 19.24 -6.93 -10.10
C GLY A 24 19.16 -7.83 -8.87
N LEU A 25 17.95 -8.02 -8.33
CA LEU A 25 17.67 -8.88 -7.18
C LEU A 25 17.09 -10.21 -7.63
N ASP A 26 17.43 -11.28 -6.93
CA ASP A 26 16.76 -12.55 -7.11
C ASP A 26 15.32 -12.51 -6.52
N GLN A 27 14.53 -13.55 -6.81
CA GLN A 27 13.13 -13.62 -6.37
C GLN A 27 13.01 -13.63 -4.83
N GLY A 28 13.91 -14.31 -4.14
CA GLY A 28 13.94 -14.37 -2.68
C GLY A 28 14.27 -13.03 -2.04
N GLN A 29 15.27 -12.35 -2.58
CA GLN A 29 15.66 -11.01 -2.16
C GLN A 29 14.54 -9.99 -2.41
N THR A 30 13.90 -10.06 -3.57
CA THR A 30 12.78 -9.17 -3.91
C THR A 30 11.59 -9.41 -3.00
N ALA A 31 11.22 -10.67 -2.75
CA ALA A 31 10.16 -11.01 -1.82
C ALA A 31 10.47 -10.55 -0.38
N ALA A 32 11.72 -10.69 0.06
CA ALA A 32 12.16 -10.20 1.36
C ALA A 32 12.08 -8.67 1.45
N ALA A 33 12.51 -7.95 0.40
CA ALA A 33 12.40 -6.49 0.31
C ALA A 33 10.94 -6.05 0.40
N VAL A 34 10.06 -6.60 -0.43
CA VAL A 34 8.62 -6.32 -0.44
C VAL A 34 8.01 -6.63 0.93
N GLY A 35 8.36 -7.78 1.53
CA GLY A 35 7.90 -8.21 2.85
C GLY A 35 8.28 -7.27 4.00
N GLN A 36 9.39 -6.52 3.87
CA GLN A 36 9.81 -5.51 4.85
C GLN A 36 9.21 -4.11 4.55
N LEU A 37 9.03 -3.77 3.28
CA LEU A 37 8.53 -2.45 2.89
C LEU A 37 7.00 -2.34 3.04
N LEU A 38 6.24 -3.39 2.69
CA LEU A 38 4.78 -3.38 2.74
C LEU A 38 4.19 -3.07 4.12
N PRO A 39 4.65 -3.66 5.24
CA PRO A 39 4.13 -3.33 6.57
C PRO A 39 4.33 -1.86 6.94
N ALA A 40 5.46 -1.26 6.53
CA ALA A 40 5.72 0.14 6.76
C ALA A 40 4.79 1.05 5.93
N LEU A 41 4.51 0.66 4.68
CA LEU A 41 3.54 1.35 3.83
C LEU A 41 2.11 1.20 4.39
N ALA A 42 1.72 0.01 4.83
CA ALA A 42 0.42 -0.23 5.44
C ALA A 42 0.23 0.60 6.72
N ALA A 43 1.23 0.68 7.59
CA ALA A 43 1.19 1.53 8.78
C ALA A 43 1.11 3.03 8.44
N GLY A 44 1.79 3.46 7.36
CA GLY A 44 1.70 4.83 6.85
C GLY A 44 0.31 5.13 6.31
N LEU A 45 -0.27 4.19 5.55
CA LEU A 45 -1.61 4.29 4.99
C LEU A 45 -2.67 4.40 6.10
N SER A 46 -2.59 3.55 7.13
CA SER A 46 -3.49 3.62 8.29
C SER A 46 -3.43 4.97 8.99
N ARG A 47 -2.22 5.50 9.21
CA ARG A 47 -2.04 6.82 9.83
C ARG A 47 -2.62 7.95 8.97
N ASN A 48 -2.45 7.88 7.66
CA ASN A 48 -3.01 8.86 6.74
C ASN A 48 -4.55 8.78 6.73
N ALA A 49 -5.11 7.58 6.64
CA ALA A 49 -6.56 7.35 6.66
C ALA A 49 -7.23 7.84 7.95
N ALA A 50 -6.53 7.81 9.08
CA ALA A 50 -7.02 8.30 10.37
C ALA A 50 -6.99 9.85 10.49
N GLN A 51 -6.36 10.56 9.55
CA GLN A 51 -6.35 12.02 9.53
C GLN A 51 -7.63 12.57 8.87
N PRO A 52 -8.10 13.76 9.30
CA PRO A 52 -9.23 14.41 8.65
C PRO A 52 -9.00 14.57 7.12
N GLY A 53 -9.91 14.07 6.30
CA GLY A 53 -9.79 14.08 4.84
C GLY A 53 -8.83 13.04 4.24
N GLY A 54 -8.08 12.29 5.07
CA GLY A 54 -7.12 11.29 4.60
C GLY A 54 -7.80 10.11 3.90
N LEU A 55 -8.90 9.64 4.45
CA LEU A 55 -9.70 8.57 3.83
C LEU A 55 -10.30 9.01 2.49
N GLU A 56 -10.87 10.21 2.41
CA GLU A 56 -11.42 10.76 1.17
C GLU A 56 -10.34 10.93 0.10
N GLY A 57 -9.16 11.43 0.48
CA GLY A 57 -8.01 11.55 -0.41
C GLY A 57 -7.55 10.19 -0.94
N LEU A 58 -7.54 9.17 -0.08
CA LEU A 58 -7.20 7.79 -0.45
C LEU A 58 -8.24 7.20 -1.42
N LEU A 59 -9.52 7.39 -1.14
CA LEU A 59 -10.61 6.95 -2.01
C LEU A 59 -10.56 7.63 -3.38
N GLY A 60 -10.30 8.95 -3.41
CA GLY A 60 -10.10 9.70 -4.63
C GLY A 60 -8.90 9.18 -5.44
N ALA A 61 -7.78 8.88 -4.78
CA ALA A 61 -6.60 8.31 -5.42
C ALA A 61 -6.88 6.90 -5.99
N LEU A 62 -7.59 6.05 -5.26
CA LEU A 62 -7.98 4.71 -5.72
C LEU A 62 -8.94 4.77 -6.92
N ALA A 63 -9.91 5.68 -6.90
CA ALA A 63 -10.91 5.83 -7.97
C ALA A 63 -10.34 6.47 -9.24
N GLY A 64 -9.44 7.44 -9.10
CA GLY A 64 -8.93 8.25 -10.21
C GLY A 64 -7.58 7.80 -10.76
N GLY A 65 -6.85 6.98 -10.04
CA GLY A 65 -5.41 6.77 -10.27
C GLY A 65 -5.02 5.76 -11.34
N GLY A 66 -5.94 4.95 -11.88
CA GLY A 66 -5.58 3.91 -12.87
C GLY A 66 -4.49 2.94 -12.38
N HIS A 67 -4.33 2.79 -11.06
CA HIS A 67 -3.24 2.02 -10.45
C HIS A 67 -3.34 0.51 -10.68
N GLN A 68 -4.50 0.00 -11.11
CA GLN A 68 -4.70 -1.41 -11.45
C GLN A 68 -3.70 -1.89 -12.51
N ARG A 69 -3.26 -1.00 -13.41
CA ARG A 69 -2.27 -1.32 -14.44
C ARG A 69 -0.98 -1.92 -13.88
N TYR A 70 -0.56 -1.55 -12.68
CA TYR A 70 0.67 -2.08 -12.08
C TYR A 70 0.55 -3.54 -11.66
N VAL A 71 -0.69 -4.02 -11.50
CA VAL A 71 -1.00 -5.44 -11.24
C VAL A 71 -1.32 -6.17 -12.54
N ASP A 72 -2.03 -5.53 -13.47
CA ASP A 72 -2.50 -6.14 -14.72
C ASP A 72 -1.39 -6.20 -15.78
N ASP A 73 -0.48 -5.24 -15.76
CA ASP A 73 0.71 -5.18 -16.62
C ASP A 73 1.95 -4.84 -15.76
N PRO A 74 2.61 -5.85 -15.17
CA PRO A 74 3.80 -5.66 -14.36
C PRO A 74 4.96 -4.98 -15.09
N SER A 75 5.02 -5.07 -16.42
CA SER A 75 6.07 -4.41 -17.22
C SER A 75 6.01 -2.89 -17.08
N SER A 76 4.81 -2.34 -16.81
CA SER A 76 4.62 -0.91 -16.54
C SER A 76 5.37 -0.40 -15.31
N LEU A 77 5.78 -1.29 -14.38
CA LEU A 77 6.62 -0.92 -13.24
C LEU A 77 8.03 -0.49 -13.66
N ALA A 78 8.48 -0.87 -14.86
CA ALA A 78 9.76 -0.43 -15.41
C ALA A 78 9.76 1.05 -15.83
N ASP A 79 8.59 1.64 -16.09
CA ASP A 79 8.45 3.00 -16.59
C ASP A 79 8.82 4.07 -15.57
N ALA A 80 9.40 5.17 -16.06
CA ALA A 80 9.67 6.35 -15.23
C ALA A 80 8.38 7.01 -14.68
N ALA A 81 7.24 6.82 -15.36
CA ALA A 81 5.94 7.29 -14.92
C ALA A 81 5.54 6.60 -13.61
N SER A 82 5.78 5.29 -13.48
CA SER A 82 5.46 4.50 -12.30
C SER A 82 6.24 4.94 -11.05
N VAL A 83 7.48 5.35 -11.24
CA VAL A 83 8.30 5.95 -10.16
C VAL A 83 7.71 7.29 -9.71
N ARG A 84 7.23 8.12 -10.64
CA ARG A 84 6.62 9.42 -10.30
C ARG A 84 5.30 9.23 -9.56
N ASP A 85 4.45 8.35 -10.05
CA ASP A 85 3.18 8.00 -9.40
C ASP A 85 3.42 7.42 -8.00
N GLY A 86 4.35 6.47 -7.90
CA GLY A 86 4.74 5.89 -6.61
C GLY A 86 5.30 6.91 -5.63
N ASN A 87 6.07 7.90 -6.09
CA ASN A 87 6.55 8.99 -5.23
C ASN A 87 5.40 9.89 -4.76
N GLY A 88 4.39 10.15 -5.59
CA GLY A 88 3.17 10.84 -5.20
C GLY A 88 2.43 10.07 -4.09
N ILE A 89 2.24 8.77 -4.29
CA ILE A 89 1.64 7.87 -3.30
C ILE A 89 2.42 7.89 -1.98
N LEU A 90 3.75 7.76 -2.03
CA LEU A 90 4.62 7.81 -0.84
C LEU A 90 4.52 9.14 -0.09
N GLY A 91 4.38 10.26 -0.81
CA GLY A 91 4.18 11.58 -0.23
C GLY A 91 2.92 11.63 0.64
N HIS A 92 1.85 11.00 0.19
CA HIS A 92 0.60 10.88 0.95
C HIS A 92 0.71 9.86 2.10
N ILE A 93 1.32 8.69 1.86
CA ILE A 93 1.39 7.60 2.85
C ILE A 93 2.40 7.87 3.95
N LEU A 94 3.62 8.27 3.60
CA LEU A 94 4.73 8.44 4.55
C LEU A 94 4.93 9.89 4.97
N GLY A 95 4.37 10.84 4.24
CA GLY A 95 4.37 12.26 4.54
C GLY A 95 5.70 12.98 4.29
N SER A 96 6.84 12.28 4.32
CA SER A 96 8.14 12.90 4.09
C SER A 96 9.18 11.95 3.49
N LYS A 97 10.21 12.55 2.85
CA LYS A 97 11.36 11.82 2.31
C LYS A 97 12.23 11.20 3.41
N ASP A 98 12.25 11.79 4.60
CA ASP A 98 13.05 11.30 5.72
C ASP A 98 12.46 10.02 6.29
N VAL A 99 11.13 9.93 6.39
CA VAL A 99 10.44 8.68 6.75
C VAL A 99 10.72 7.60 5.73
N SER A 100 10.68 7.93 4.43
CA SER A 100 11.01 6.96 3.36
C SER A 100 12.45 6.44 3.46
N ARG A 101 13.42 7.31 3.77
CA ARG A 101 14.82 6.91 4.01
C ARG A 101 14.92 5.97 5.22
N HIS A 102 14.30 6.34 6.33
CA HIS A 102 14.33 5.53 7.55
C HIS A 102 13.69 4.14 7.35
N VAL A 103 12.62 4.06 6.58
CA VAL A 103 12.00 2.78 6.19
C VAL A 103 12.99 1.95 5.37
N ALA A 104 13.66 2.53 4.38
CA ALA A 104 14.65 1.84 3.56
C ALA A 104 15.86 1.37 4.37
N GLU A 105 16.40 2.18 5.28
CA GLU A 105 17.49 1.81 6.18
C GLU A 105 17.11 0.65 7.10
N LYS A 106 15.92 0.70 7.67
CA LYS A 106 15.41 -0.37 8.55
C LYS A 106 15.19 -1.68 7.80
N ALA A 107 14.69 -1.61 6.57
CA ALA A 107 14.54 -2.77 5.70
C ALA A 107 15.92 -3.33 5.27
N SER A 108 16.89 -2.46 4.96
CA SER A 108 18.27 -2.83 4.64
C SER A 108 18.92 -3.63 5.76
N ALA A 109 18.79 -3.18 7.00
CA ALA A 109 19.34 -3.87 8.16
C ALA A 109 18.77 -5.29 8.35
N ARG A 110 17.56 -5.56 7.84
CA ARG A 110 16.89 -6.86 7.98
C ARG A 110 17.09 -7.78 6.78
N THR A 111 17.23 -7.22 5.59
CA THR A 111 17.34 -8.00 4.33
C THR A 111 18.77 -8.13 3.83
N GLY A 112 19.69 -7.28 4.29
CA GLY A 112 21.03 -7.18 3.73
C GLY A 112 21.12 -6.50 2.37
N ILE A 113 19.99 -6.05 1.82
CA ILE A 113 19.92 -5.31 0.55
C ILE A 113 20.29 -3.85 0.80
N GLY A 114 21.04 -3.22 -0.11
CA GLY A 114 21.46 -1.83 0.05
C GLY A 114 20.29 -0.87 0.24
N ALA A 115 20.40 0.07 1.20
CA ALA A 115 19.35 1.03 1.50
C ALA A 115 18.96 1.90 0.29
N ASP A 116 19.92 2.21 -0.59
CA ASP A 116 19.66 2.96 -1.83
C ASP A 116 18.79 2.18 -2.82
N VAL A 117 18.98 0.87 -2.92
CA VAL A 117 18.13 -0.03 -3.73
C VAL A 117 16.72 -0.04 -3.17
N LEU A 118 16.58 -0.29 -1.86
CA LEU A 118 15.28 -0.31 -1.19
C LEU A 118 14.53 1.02 -1.27
N LYS A 119 15.26 2.14 -1.17
CA LYS A 119 14.70 3.48 -1.37
C LYS A 119 14.15 3.68 -2.78
N GLN A 120 14.83 3.16 -3.81
CA GLN A 120 14.35 3.20 -5.18
C GLN A 120 13.20 2.22 -5.43
N MET A 121 13.13 1.11 -4.70
CA MET A 121 12.03 0.16 -4.75
C MET A 121 10.75 0.71 -4.10
N LEU A 122 10.86 1.52 -3.05
CA LEU A 122 9.72 2.05 -2.28
C LEU A 122 8.59 2.62 -3.15
N PRO A 123 8.83 3.54 -4.13
CA PRO A 123 7.76 4.08 -4.96
C PRO A 123 7.06 3.01 -5.79
N LEU A 124 7.80 2.02 -6.29
CA LEU A 124 7.22 0.95 -7.11
C LEU A 124 6.41 -0.03 -6.26
N VAL A 125 6.90 -0.36 -5.06
CA VAL A 125 6.16 -1.18 -4.10
C VAL A 125 4.88 -0.45 -3.65
N ALA A 126 4.92 0.87 -3.47
CA ALA A 126 3.75 1.67 -3.15
C ALA A 126 2.74 1.70 -4.31
N ALA A 127 3.20 1.88 -5.55
CA ALA A 127 2.36 1.84 -6.74
C ALA A 127 1.69 0.46 -6.91
N LEU A 128 2.45 -0.62 -6.72
CA LEU A 128 1.94 -1.99 -6.78
C LEU A 128 0.92 -2.27 -5.66
N ALA A 129 1.19 -1.82 -4.44
CA ALA A 129 0.26 -1.95 -3.32
C ALA A 129 -1.06 -1.21 -3.57
N MET A 130 -1.00 0.01 -4.12
CA MET A 130 -2.20 0.75 -4.54
C MET A 130 -2.94 0.06 -5.68
N GLY A 131 -2.22 -0.53 -6.63
CA GLY A 131 -2.81 -1.34 -7.71
C GLY A 131 -3.55 -2.56 -7.18
N ALA A 132 -2.94 -3.30 -6.26
CA ALA A 132 -3.54 -4.45 -5.62
C ALA A 132 -4.80 -4.06 -4.81
N LEU A 133 -4.73 -2.96 -4.06
CA LEU A 133 -5.86 -2.44 -3.29
C LEU A 133 -6.98 -1.96 -4.22
N SER A 134 -6.66 -1.24 -5.30
CA SER A 134 -7.62 -0.79 -6.30
C SER A 134 -8.34 -1.98 -6.96
N LYS A 135 -7.61 -3.05 -7.28
CA LYS A 135 -8.19 -4.26 -7.87
C LYS A 135 -9.13 -4.98 -6.90
N GLN A 136 -8.77 -5.04 -5.63
CA GLN A 136 -9.64 -5.61 -4.59
C GLN A 136 -10.94 -4.81 -4.42
N THR A 137 -10.87 -3.49 -4.42
CA THR A 137 -12.04 -2.61 -4.30
C THR A 137 -12.96 -2.71 -5.51
N THR A 138 -12.42 -2.79 -6.71
CA THR A 138 -13.21 -2.94 -7.95
C THR A 138 -13.83 -4.33 -8.08
N GLY A 139 -13.10 -5.39 -7.70
CA GLY A 139 -13.59 -6.78 -7.69
C GLY A 139 -14.71 -7.05 -6.69
N SER A 140 -14.81 -6.23 -5.65
CA SER A 140 -15.86 -6.31 -4.61
C SER A 140 -17.15 -5.55 -4.97
N ARG A 141 -17.51 -5.45 -6.26
CA ARG A 141 -18.77 -4.83 -6.74
C ARG A 141 -19.08 -3.47 -6.11
N LEU A 142 -18.23 -2.47 -6.32
CA LEU A 142 -18.57 -1.06 -6.10
C LEU A 142 -19.43 -0.50 -7.25
N GLY A 143 -20.28 -1.32 -7.83
CA GLY A 143 -21.16 -0.96 -8.95
C GLY A 143 -22.50 -0.36 -8.54
N SER A 144 -22.74 -0.03 -7.25
CA SER A 144 -23.93 0.67 -6.80
C SER A 144 -23.57 1.74 -5.77
N PRO A 145 -24.03 2.99 -5.96
CA PRO A 145 -23.75 4.07 -5.03
C PRO A 145 -24.25 3.84 -3.59
N ALA A 146 -25.18 2.89 -3.42
CA ALA A 146 -25.77 2.52 -2.13
C ALA A 146 -24.98 1.42 -1.37
N ALA A 147 -23.97 0.78 -2.01
CA ALA A 147 -23.18 -0.31 -1.40
C ALA A 147 -21.73 0.09 -1.09
N ALA A 148 -21.38 1.36 -1.26
CA ALA A 148 -20.01 1.84 -1.13
C ALA A 148 -19.52 1.87 0.32
N GLU A 149 -20.41 2.06 1.29
CA GLU A 149 -20.01 2.22 2.70
C GLU A 149 -19.60 0.93 3.41
N PRO A 150 -20.34 -0.21 3.33
CA PRO A 150 -19.96 -1.40 4.10
C PRO A 150 -18.77 -2.16 3.52
N GLY A 151 -18.55 -2.09 2.20
CA GLY A 151 -17.52 -2.89 1.53
C GLY A 151 -16.11 -2.35 1.74
N LEU A 152 -15.94 -1.05 1.70
CA LEU A 152 -14.65 -0.39 1.82
C LEU A 152 -14.22 -0.24 3.28
N LEU A 153 -15.17 0.11 4.15
CA LEU A 153 -14.99 0.08 5.59
C LEU A 153 -14.64 -1.34 6.07
N GLY A 154 -15.30 -2.38 5.57
CA GLY A 154 -15.00 -3.76 5.91
C GLY A 154 -13.60 -4.23 5.45
N MET A 155 -13.05 -3.68 4.36
CA MET A 155 -11.68 -3.96 3.91
C MET A 155 -10.62 -3.18 4.70
N LEU A 156 -10.96 -2.01 5.19
CA LEU A 156 -10.08 -1.20 6.02
C LEU A 156 -10.19 -1.57 7.51
N THR A 157 -11.23 -2.32 7.90
CA THR A 157 -11.44 -2.78 9.29
C THR A 157 -10.19 -3.45 9.86
N PRO A 158 -9.52 -4.41 9.21
CA PRO A 158 -8.31 -5.02 9.75
C PRO A 158 -7.11 -4.07 9.88
N LEU A 159 -7.14 -2.95 9.15
CA LEU A 159 -6.12 -1.91 9.17
C LEU A 159 -6.42 -0.81 10.20
N LEU A 160 -7.70 -0.59 10.51
CA LEU A 160 -8.19 0.42 11.43
C LEU A 160 -8.53 -0.13 12.82
N ASP A 161 -8.75 -1.45 12.90
CA ASP A 161 -8.99 -2.17 14.16
C ASP A 161 -7.69 -2.34 14.92
N SER A 162 -7.39 -1.33 15.73
CA SER A 162 -6.14 -1.26 16.51
C SER A 162 -6.10 -2.28 17.67
N ASN A 163 -7.23 -2.77 18.11
CA ASN A 163 -7.37 -3.70 19.23
C ASN A 163 -7.82 -5.11 18.82
N LYS A 164 -8.12 -5.34 17.53
CA LYS A 164 -8.53 -6.63 16.94
C LYS A 164 -9.78 -7.24 17.55
N ASP A 165 -10.73 -6.43 18.04
CA ASP A 165 -11.99 -6.90 18.60
C ASP A 165 -13.15 -6.96 17.58
N GLY A 166 -12.90 -6.51 16.33
CA GLY A 166 -13.88 -6.55 15.24
C GLY A 166 -14.95 -5.47 15.33
N SER A 167 -14.84 -4.51 16.25
CA SER A 167 -15.84 -3.48 16.51
C SER A 167 -15.33 -2.07 16.25
N MET A 168 -15.47 -1.59 15.00
CA MET A 168 -15.16 -0.18 14.65
C MET A 168 -16.05 0.82 15.39
N ALA A 169 -17.25 0.44 15.80
CA ALA A 169 -18.20 1.34 16.44
C ALA A 169 -17.71 1.80 17.82
N ASP A 170 -17.01 0.94 18.55
CA ASP A 170 -16.48 1.25 19.88
C ASP A 170 -15.24 2.13 19.84
N ASP A 171 -14.35 1.93 18.85
CA ASP A 171 -13.15 2.75 18.66
C ASP A 171 -13.51 4.17 18.21
N VAL A 172 -14.49 4.32 17.31
CA VAL A 172 -15.01 5.63 16.88
C VAL A 172 -15.76 6.34 18.01
N MET A 173 -16.56 5.61 18.80
CA MET A 173 -17.24 6.16 19.97
C MET A 173 -16.25 6.52 21.09
N GLY A 174 -15.20 5.73 21.27
CA GLY A 174 -14.12 6.01 22.23
C GLY A 174 -13.34 7.28 21.87
N MET A 175 -13.10 7.52 20.58
CA MET A 175 -12.47 8.75 20.08
C MET A 175 -13.36 9.97 20.26
N LEU A 176 -14.65 9.86 19.94
CA LEU A 176 -15.64 10.93 20.14
C LEU A 176 -15.77 11.31 21.63
N LYS A 177 -15.77 10.33 22.52
CA LYS A 177 -15.85 10.55 23.97
C LYS A 177 -14.61 11.24 24.57
N LYS A 178 -13.47 11.16 23.90
CA LYS A 178 -12.22 11.85 24.31
C LYS A 178 -12.11 13.28 23.76
N MET A 179 -12.96 13.64 22.78
CA MET A 179 -12.96 15.00 22.17
C MET A 179 -14.02 15.93 22.76
N PHE A 180 -14.92 15.42 23.61
CA PHE A 180 -15.92 16.19 24.36
C PHE A 180 -15.83 15.87 25.84
#